data_045e0c295867db9ac412a1cda1963ce2
#
_entry.id   045e0c295867db9ac412a1cda1963ce2
#
_cell.length_a   1.000
_cell.length_b   1.000
_cell.length_c   1.000
_cell.angle_alpha   90.00
_cell.angle_beta   90.00
_cell.angle_gamma   90.00
#
_symmetry.space_group_name_H-M   'P 1'
#
loop_
_entity.id
_entity.type
_entity.pdbx_description
1 polymer ?
#
loop_
_entity_poly.entity_id
_entity_poly.type
_entity_poly.pdbx_seq_one_letter_code
_entity_poly.pdbx_strand_id
1 'polypeptide(L)' 'MSVFSERLAKLRDSRNLSQKEVAKEFGVVVRAYQRYEYGEREPQLSVLVRMADFYGVSIDYLAGRTDTP' A
#
# COMPACT_ATOMS: atom_id res chain seq x y z
N MET A 1 1.05 7.32 12.19
CA MET A 1 1.20 6.51 10.98
C MET A 1 1.74 5.15 11.36
N SER A 2 1.44 4.13 10.58
CA SER A 2 1.90 2.77 10.83
C SER A 2 3.05 2.42 9.90
N VAL A 3 3.74 1.33 10.20
CA VAL A 3 4.78 0.81 9.30
C VAL A 3 4.18 0.54 7.92
N PHE A 4 2.97 -0.04 7.88
CA PHE A 4 2.26 -0.29 6.62
C PHE A 4 2.09 1.00 5.81
N SER A 5 1.55 2.05 6.42
CA SER A 5 1.27 3.30 5.70
C SER A 5 2.54 3.95 5.18
N GLU A 6 3.63 3.91 5.95
CA GLU A 6 4.90 4.48 5.54
C GLU A 6 5.53 3.69 4.38
N ARG A 7 5.49 2.35 4.44
CA ARG A 7 6.04 1.52 3.38
C ARG A 7 5.24 1.64 2.10
N LEU A 8 3.92 1.71 2.23
CA LEU A 8 3.04 1.89 1.06
C LEU A 8 3.36 3.18 0.32
N ALA A 9 3.48 4.29 1.05
CA ALA A 9 3.80 5.58 0.44
C ALA A 9 5.18 5.57 -0.22
N LYS A 10 6.18 4.96 0.42
CA LYS A 10 7.52 4.87 -0.13
C LYS A 10 7.59 4.04 -1.39
N LEU A 11 6.86 2.91 -1.42
CA LEU A 11 6.82 2.06 -2.62
C LEU A 11 6.19 2.81 -3.78
N ARG A 12 5.10 3.52 -3.54
CA ARG A 12 4.46 4.32 -4.57
C ARG A 12 5.40 5.41 -5.09
N ASP A 13 6.01 6.17 -4.18
CA ASP A 13 6.94 7.25 -4.55
C ASP A 13 8.13 6.71 -5.33
N SER A 14 8.64 5.54 -4.98
CA SER A 14 9.80 4.96 -5.65
C SER A 14 9.53 4.65 -7.13
N ARG A 15 8.28 4.51 -7.51
CA ARG A 15 7.86 4.26 -8.90
C ARG A 15 7.27 5.49 -9.58
N ASN A 16 7.31 6.64 -8.93
CA ASN A 16 6.77 7.90 -9.45
C ASN A 16 5.30 7.79 -9.84
N LEU A 17 4.52 7.02 -9.07
CA LEU A 17 3.09 6.86 -9.32
C LEU A 17 2.28 7.80 -8.46
N SER A 18 1.16 8.27 -9.01
CA SER A 18 0.22 9.09 -8.25
C SER A 18 -0.69 8.22 -7.40
N GLN A 19 -1.29 8.80 -6.37
CA GLN A 19 -2.27 8.11 -5.56
C GLN A 19 -3.46 7.66 -6.40
N LYS A 20 -3.87 8.45 -7.38
CA LYS A 20 -4.98 8.11 -8.28
C LYS A 20 -4.65 6.88 -9.13
N GLU A 21 -3.42 6.82 -9.65
CA GLU A 21 -2.99 5.69 -10.47
C GLU A 21 -3.01 4.38 -9.69
N VAL A 22 -2.44 4.37 -8.49
CA VAL A 22 -2.40 3.14 -7.70
C VAL A 22 -3.77 2.77 -7.13
N ALA A 23 -4.62 3.74 -6.79
CA ALA A 23 -5.98 3.45 -6.35
C ALA A 23 -6.73 2.67 -7.43
N LYS A 24 -6.58 3.10 -8.69
CA LYS A 24 -7.18 2.40 -9.83
C LYS A 24 -6.63 0.99 -9.96
N GLU A 25 -5.33 0.84 -9.82
CA GLU A 25 -4.65 -0.47 -9.90
C GLU A 25 -5.16 -1.42 -8.82
N PHE A 26 -5.39 -0.91 -7.61
CA PHE A 26 -5.84 -1.74 -6.48
C PHE A 26 -7.37 -1.88 -6.41
N GLY A 27 -8.10 -1.25 -7.32
CA GLY A 27 -9.56 -1.37 -7.37
C GLY A 27 -10.27 -0.67 -6.22
N VAL A 28 -9.69 0.41 -5.69
CA VAL A 28 -10.29 1.21 -4.61
C VAL A 28 -10.44 2.65 -5.06
N VAL A 29 -11.35 3.39 -4.42
CA VAL A 29 -11.47 4.82 -4.70
C VAL A 29 -10.28 5.57 -4.09
N VAL A 30 -9.91 6.69 -4.71
CA VAL A 30 -8.74 7.47 -4.28
C VAL A 30 -8.81 7.84 -2.80
N ARG A 31 -9.99 8.21 -2.32
CA ARG A 31 -10.16 8.61 -0.92
C ARG A 31 -9.84 7.48 0.04
N ALA A 32 -10.26 6.24 -0.29
CA ALA A 32 -9.93 5.08 0.53
C ALA A 32 -8.43 4.84 0.52
N TYR A 33 -7.81 4.92 -0.66
CA TYR A 33 -6.37 4.73 -0.78
C TYR A 33 -5.60 5.76 0.06
N GLN A 34 -6.01 7.03 0.03
CA GLN A 34 -5.38 8.07 0.82
C GLN A 34 -5.40 7.74 2.31
N ARG A 35 -6.51 7.19 2.80
CA ARG A 35 -6.61 6.79 4.20
C ARG A 35 -5.63 5.69 4.56
N TYR A 36 -5.33 4.79 3.62
CA TYR A 36 -4.31 3.76 3.85
C TYR A 36 -2.93 4.40 4.05
N GLU A 37 -2.56 5.37 3.21
CA GLU A 37 -1.27 6.04 3.34
C GLU A 37 -1.18 6.95 4.56
N TYR A 38 -2.30 7.48 5.02
CA TYR A 38 -2.32 8.34 6.21
C TYR A 38 -2.40 7.55 7.51
N GLY A 39 -2.53 6.22 7.43
CA GLY A 39 -2.62 5.38 8.61
C GLY A 39 -3.98 5.44 9.30
N GLU A 40 -5.00 5.91 8.61
CA GLU A 40 -6.36 6.05 9.15
C GLU A 40 -7.22 4.81 8.96
N ARG A 41 -6.83 3.93 8.04
CA ARG A 41 -7.61 2.75 7.70
C ARG A 41 -6.69 1.65 7.17
N GLU A 42 -7.03 0.42 7.51
CA GLU A 42 -6.35 -0.76 6.97
C GLU A 42 -7.14 -1.33 5.79
N PRO A 43 -6.45 -1.83 4.75
CA PRO A 43 -7.14 -2.41 3.60
C PRO A 43 -7.68 -3.79 3.94
N GLN A 44 -8.70 -4.21 3.18
CA GLN A 44 -9.14 -5.60 3.20
C GLN A 44 -8.00 -6.50 2.73
N LEU A 45 -8.03 -7.76 3.16
CA LEU A 45 -6.98 -8.71 2.81
C LEU A 45 -6.77 -8.83 1.31
N SER A 46 -7.85 -8.86 0.53
CA SER A 46 -7.75 -8.98 -0.93
C SER A 46 -7.02 -7.79 -1.55
N VAL A 47 -7.23 -6.60 -1.02
CA VAL A 47 -6.53 -5.39 -1.49
C VAL A 47 -5.06 -5.45 -1.09
N LEU A 48 -4.77 -5.89 0.13
CA LEU A 48 -3.39 -6.03 0.61
C LEU A 48 -2.60 -7.01 -0.26
N VAL A 49 -3.21 -8.13 -0.65
CA VAL A 49 -2.58 -9.10 -1.55
C VAL A 49 -2.24 -8.43 -2.89
N ARG A 50 -3.16 -7.66 -3.45
CA ARG A 50 -2.92 -6.94 -4.72
C ARG A 50 -1.76 -5.94 -4.60
N MET A 51 -1.69 -5.24 -3.48
CA MET A 51 -0.59 -4.31 -3.22
C MET A 51 0.76 -5.02 -3.18
N ALA A 52 0.83 -6.13 -2.45
CA ALA A 52 2.06 -6.92 -2.34
C ALA A 52 2.50 -7.45 -3.70
N ASP A 53 1.56 -7.99 -4.47
CA ASP A 53 1.84 -8.51 -5.80
C ASP A 53 2.31 -7.40 -6.76
N PHE A 54 1.64 -6.26 -6.72
CA PHE A 54 1.97 -5.14 -7.60
C PHE A 54 3.39 -4.63 -7.35
N TYR A 55 3.78 -4.48 -6.10
CA TYR A 55 5.10 -3.99 -5.75
C TYR A 55 6.17 -5.08 -5.68
N GLY A 56 5.77 -6.34 -5.81
CA GLY A 56 6.72 -7.46 -5.73
C GLY A 56 7.34 -7.62 -4.36
N VAL A 57 6.59 -7.32 -3.31
CA VAL A 57 7.04 -7.47 -1.92
C VAL A 57 6.13 -8.46 -1.18
N SER A 58 6.58 -8.94 -0.02
CA SER A 58 5.76 -9.84 0.79
C SER A 58 4.70 -9.07 1.58
N ILE A 59 3.63 -9.76 1.94
CA ILE A 59 2.63 -9.21 2.85
C ILE A 59 3.27 -8.92 4.21
N ASP A 60 4.17 -9.79 4.67
CA ASP A 60 4.90 -9.58 5.92
C ASP A 60 5.67 -8.27 5.91
N TYR A 61 6.29 -7.94 4.78
CA TYR A 61 7.00 -6.66 4.66
C TYR A 61 6.05 -5.48 4.79
N LEU A 62 4.92 -5.51 4.06
CA LEU A 62 3.92 -4.45 4.13
C LEU A 62 3.33 -4.33 5.54
N ALA A 63 3.09 -5.46 6.19
CA ALA A 63 2.51 -5.48 7.54
C ALA A 63 3.51 -5.05 8.62
N GLY A 64 4.78 -4.90 8.29
CA GLY A 64 5.81 -4.53 9.26
C GLY A 64 6.34 -5.68 10.09
N ARG A 65 6.11 -6.93 9.65
CA ARG A 65 6.57 -8.12 10.38
C ARG A 65 8.01 -8.48 10.05
N THR A 66 8.53 -7.97 8.95
CA THR A 66 9.91 -8.19 8.52
C THR A 66 10.43 -6.94 7.82
N ASP A 67 11.74 -6.75 7.81
CA ASP A 67 12.41 -5.69 7.06
C ASP A 67 12.86 -6.16 5.68
N THR A 68 12.66 -7.45 5.37
CA THR A 68 13.01 -8.02 4.07
C THR A 68 11.81 -7.93 3.13
N PRO A 69 11.91 -7.22 2.02
CA PRO A 69 10.79 -7.09 1.06
C PRO A 69 10.36 -8.44 0.40
#